data_666c8b96f228b4b52080b7d6d835b834
#
_entry.id   666c8b96f228b4b52080b7d6d835b834
#
_cell.length_a   1.000
_cell.length_b   1.000
_cell.length_c   1.000
_cell.angle_alpha   90.00
_cell.angle_beta   90.00
_cell.angle_gamma   90.00
#
_symmetry.space_group_name_H-M   'P 1'
#
loop_
_entity.id
_entity.type
_entity.pdbx_description
1 polymer ?
#
loop_
_entity_poly.entity_id
_entity_poly.type
_entity_poly.pdbx_seq_one_letter_code
_entity_poly.pdbx_strand_id
1 'polypeptide(L)'
;MARRAAVASMVVVAVLAAGWGAWTLVPRWYGPRAAPAAPEPPPAAAAIPERKIKATLYFVSEDGLSLVAREREIPFAEPIVVQARRIVEAQLEPAPAPLAAAIPPGTTLRTLFITDRGDAFVDLSPQVTTNHPGGATNELFTVYAIVNALTVNLPVVTRVQILVNGREADTLAGHVDLRRPLQKNLKWLAPQAAAPAEPTQPPGSNDKRRP
;
A
#
# COMPACT_ATOMS: atom_id res chain seq x y z
N MET A 1 68.22 16.12 67.92
CA MET A 1 66.83 16.12 67.43
C MET A 1 66.68 16.56 65.95
N ALA A 2 67.59 17.42 65.46
CA ALA A 2 67.50 17.94 64.09
C ALA A 2 67.61 16.89 62.92
N ARG A 3 68.42 15.87 63.06
CA ARG A 3 68.64 14.82 62.06
C ARG A 3 67.35 13.96 61.83
N ARG A 4 66.57 13.71 62.88
CA ARG A 4 65.30 12.93 62.74
C ARG A 4 64.19 13.74 62.05
N ALA A 5 64.15 15.03 62.26
CA ALA A 5 63.19 15.92 61.58
C ALA A 5 63.52 16.05 60.09
N ALA A 6 64.80 16.15 59.71
CA ALA A 6 65.20 16.23 58.30
C ALA A 6 64.90 14.95 57.53
N VAL A 7 65.04 13.76 58.11
CA VAL A 7 64.70 12.48 57.48
C VAL A 7 63.19 12.34 57.36
N ALA A 8 62.41 12.75 58.34
CA ALA A 8 60.95 12.72 58.27
C ALA A 8 60.42 13.64 57.17
N SER A 9 60.97 14.86 57.03
CA SER A 9 60.57 15.79 55.96
C SER A 9 60.90 15.25 54.54
N MET A 10 62.04 14.58 54.38
CA MET A 10 62.48 14.00 53.12
C MET A 10 61.60 12.83 52.69
N VAL A 11 61.13 12.00 53.62
CA VAL A 11 60.19 10.92 53.35
C VAL A 11 58.84 11.43 52.96
N VAL A 12 58.35 12.47 53.62
CA VAL A 12 57.04 13.09 53.27
C VAL A 12 57.07 13.69 51.85
N VAL A 13 58.13 14.38 51.47
CA VAL A 13 58.33 14.95 50.15
C VAL A 13 58.36 13.84 49.06
N ALA A 14 59.12 12.75 49.38
CA ALA A 14 59.20 11.62 48.44
C ALA A 14 57.82 10.91 48.23
N VAL A 15 57.04 10.75 49.29
CA VAL A 15 55.72 10.15 49.22
C VAL A 15 54.76 11.06 48.45
N LEU A 16 54.79 12.37 48.65
CA LEU A 16 53.98 13.33 47.91
C LEU A 16 54.37 13.39 46.42
N ALA A 17 55.66 13.36 46.11
CA ALA A 17 56.13 13.34 44.73
C ALA A 17 55.78 12.03 44.02
N ALA A 18 55.85 10.87 44.70
CA ALA A 18 55.42 9.57 44.17
C ALA A 18 53.91 9.52 43.96
N GLY A 19 53.10 10.09 44.89
CA GLY A 19 51.66 10.19 44.78
C GLY A 19 51.26 11.09 43.62
N TRP A 20 51.92 12.24 43.44
CA TRP A 20 51.64 13.14 42.32
C TRP A 20 52.06 12.55 40.98
N GLY A 21 53.15 11.84 40.90
CA GLY A 21 53.60 11.11 39.72
C GLY A 21 52.60 9.99 39.32
N ALA A 22 52.17 9.23 40.33
CA ALA A 22 51.13 8.21 40.09
C ALA A 22 49.78 8.83 39.58
N TRP A 23 49.34 9.94 40.17
CA TRP A 23 48.13 10.66 39.76
C TRP A 23 48.22 11.15 38.32
N THR A 24 49.35 11.59 37.83
CA THR A 24 49.52 12.07 36.44
C THR A 24 49.66 10.94 35.43
N LEU A 25 50.08 9.75 35.86
CA LEU A 25 50.26 8.58 34.99
C LEU A 25 48.99 7.71 34.89
N VAL A 26 48.16 7.68 35.93
CA VAL A 26 46.91 6.91 35.95
C VAL A 26 45.96 7.27 34.80
N PRO A 27 45.73 8.55 34.44
CA PRO A 27 44.87 8.87 33.32
C PRO A 27 45.35 8.39 31.95
N ARG A 28 46.69 8.16 31.84
CA ARG A 28 47.27 7.63 30.59
C ARG A 28 46.97 6.15 30.37
N TRP A 29 46.76 5.40 31.45
CA TRP A 29 46.50 3.95 31.41
C TRP A 29 45.02 3.61 31.49
N TYR A 30 44.20 4.45 32.14
CA TYR A 30 42.77 4.27 32.37
C TYR A 30 41.91 5.37 31.73
N GLY A 31 42.48 6.18 30.85
CA GLY A 31 41.67 7.13 30.05
C GLY A 31 40.58 6.38 29.28
N PRO A 32 39.41 6.99 29.12
CA PRO A 32 38.34 6.35 28.39
C PRO A 32 38.87 5.96 27.00
N ARG A 33 38.93 4.65 26.74
CA ARG A 33 39.14 4.16 25.40
C ARG A 33 38.00 4.74 24.55
N ALA A 34 38.36 5.44 23.48
CA ALA A 34 37.36 5.83 22.49
C ALA A 34 36.48 4.60 22.20
N ALA A 35 35.20 4.71 22.48
CA ALA A 35 34.25 3.65 22.08
C ALA A 35 34.50 3.34 20.62
N PRO A 36 34.55 2.08 20.21
CA PRO A 36 34.55 1.76 18.79
C PRO A 36 33.47 2.58 18.12
N ALA A 37 33.82 3.32 17.08
CA ALA A 37 32.83 4.04 16.30
C ALA A 37 31.70 3.05 16.01
N ALA A 38 30.45 3.42 16.37
CA ALA A 38 29.31 2.62 16.02
C ALA A 38 29.39 2.33 14.51
N PRO A 39 29.18 1.08 14.08
CA PRO A 39 29.21 0.78 12.66
C PRO A 39 28.29 1.78 11.97
N GLU A 40 28.80 2.50 10.98
CA GLU A 40 27.97 3.35 10.14
C GLU A 40 26.76 2.53 9.71
N PRO A 41 25.53 3.07 9.87
CA PRO A 41 24.36 2.36 9.37
C PRO A 41 24.63 2.02 7.90
N PRO A 42 24.36 0.76 7.48
CA PRO A 42 24.59 0.38 6.10
C PRO A 42 23.93 1.42 5.20
N PRO A 43 24.57 1.84 4.11
CA PRO A 43 23.98 2.83 3.20
C PRO A 43 22.55 2.38 2.92
N ALA A 44 21.59 3.28 3.17
CA ALA A 44 20.19 3.00 2.96
C ALA A 44 20.09 2.34 1.58
N ALA A 45 19.70 1.07 1.55
CA ALA A 45 19.62 0.32 0.31
C ALA A 45 18.81 1.20 -0.64
N ALA A 46 19.45 1.61 -1.73
CA ALA A 46 18.80 2.45 -2.74
C ALA A 46 17.48 1.76 -3.05
N ALA A 47 16.36 2.41 -2.74
CA ALA A 47 15.04 1.86 -2.94
C ALA A 47 14.95 1.45 -4.41
N ILE A 48 14.93 0.15 -4.68
CA ILE A 48 14.69 -0.37 -6.02
C ILE A 48 13.37 0.28 -6.43
N PRO A 49 13.30 1.02 -7.55
CA PRO A 49 12.07 1.68 -7.95
C PRO A 49 10.96 0.61 -8.00
N GLU A 50 9.99 0.70 -7.11
CA GLU A 50 8.87 -0.24 -7.09
C GLU A 50 8.15 -0.13 -8.43
N ARG A 51 8.21 -1.21 -9.21
CA ARG A 51 7.43 -1.32 -10.44
C ARG A 51 5.95 -1.14 -10.10
N LYS A 52 5.29 -0.20 -10.75
CA LYS A 52 3.86 0.08 -10.58
C LYS A 52 3.10 -0.36 -11.81
N ILE A 53 1.83 -0.69 -11.61
CA ILE A 53 0.86 -0.91 -12.67
C ILE A 53 -0.33 0.03 -12.48
N LYS A 54 -1.02 0.36 -13.58
CA LYS A 54 -2.30 1.03 -13.53
C LYS A 54 -3.41 0.00 -13.37
N ALA A 55 -4.14 0.07 -12.26
CA ALA A 55 -5.30 -0.75 -12.00
C ALA A 55 -6.57 0.06 -12.23
N THR A 56 -7.53 -0.51 -12.95
CA THR A 56 -8.87 0.04 -13.12
C THR A 56 -9.72 -0.33 -11.93
N LEU A 57 -10.18 0.66 -11.18
CA LEU A 57 -11.05 0.52 -10.01
C LEU A 57 -12.41 1.16 -10.30
N TYR A 58 -13.44 0.77 -9.54
CA TYR A 58 -14.82 1.13 -9.82
C TYR A 58 -15.45 1.82 -8.61
N PHE A 59 -15.98 3.01 -8.83
CA PHE A 59 -16.59 3.85 -7.79
C PHE A 59 -17.99 4.26 -8.23
N VAL A 60 -18.84 4.63 -7.29
CA VAL A 60 -20.19 5.13 -7.59
C VAL A 60 -20.09 6.56 -8.10
N SER A 61 -20.81 6.86 -9.17
CA SER A 61 -20.94 8.21 -9.73
C SER A 61 -21.56 9.18 -8.71
N GLU A 62 -21.35 10.48 -8.91
CA GLU A 62 -21.87 11.52 -8.02
C GLU A 62 -23.41 11.48 -7.92
N ASP A 63 -24.09 11.14 -9.00
CA ASP A 63 -25.55 10.98 -9.05
C ASP A 63 -26.05 9.66 -8.45
N GLY A 64 -25.14 8.73 -8.09
CA GLY A 64 -25.49 7.43 -7.52
C GLY A 64 -26.10 6.42 -8.49
N LEU A 65 -26.10 6.68 -9.81
CA LEU A 65 -26.84 5.88 -10.78
C LEU A 65 -25.96 4.88 -11.56
N SER A 66 -24.64 4.99 -11.48
CA SER A 66 -23.72 4.17 -12.25
C SER A 66 -22.38 3.94 -11.53
N LEU A 67 -21.60 2.99 -12.04
CA LEU A 67 -20.21 2.84 -11.69
C LEU A 67 -19.33 3.65 -12.65
N VAL A 68 -18.31 4.26 -12.13
CA VAL A 68 -17.28 5.01 -12.87
C VAL A 68 -15.95 4.30 -12.71
N ALA A 69 -15.32 3.95 -13.82
CA ALA A 69 -13.97 3.40 -13.83
C ALA A 69 -12.94 4.51 -13.62
N ARG A 70 -11.95 4.27 -12.77
CA ARG A 70 -10.79 5.16 -12.55
C ARG A 70 -9.52 4.33 -12.48
N GLU A 71 -8.49 4.80 -13.14
CA GLU A 71 -7.15 4.22 -13.01
C GLU A 71 -6.48 4.70 -11.73
N ARG A 72 -5.82 3.79 -11.02
CA ARG A 72 -4.97 4.06 -9.88
C ARG A 72 -3.65 3.31 -10.03
N GLU A 73 -2.55 3.97 -9.76
CA GLU A 73 -1.25 3.30 -9.68
C GLU A 73 -1.15 2.49 -8.40
N ILE A 74 -0.86 1.20 -8.54
CA ILE A 74 -0.61 0.29 -7.43
C ILE A 74 0.73 -0.42 -7.65
N PRO A 75 1.43 -0.84 -6.58
CA PRO A 75 2.66 -1.60 -6.72
C PRO A 75 2.41 -2.91 -7.48
N PHE A 76 3.31 -3.24 -8.40
CA PHE A 76 3.33 -4.56 -9.04
C PHE A 76 3.70 -5.65 -8.03
N ALA A 77 3.09 -6.81 -8.15
CA ALA A 77 3.41 -7.95 -7.30
C ALA A 77 3.31 -9.29 -8.05
N GLU A 78 4.14 -10.21 -7.62
CA GLU A 78 4.10 -11.63 -7.99
C GLU A 78 4.12 -12.47 -6.72
N PRO A 79 3.47 -13.64 -6.73
CA PRO A 79 2.64 -14.22 -7.79
C PRO A 79 1.30 -13.48 -7.99
N ILE A 80 0.55 -13.86 -9.03
CA ILE A 80 -0.71 -13.23 -9.45
C ILE A 80 -1.74 -13.06 -8.31
N VAL A 81 -1.77 -13.99 -7.34
CA VAL A 81 -2.66 -13.91 -6.18
C VAL A 81 -2.32 -12.71 -5.29
N VAL A 82 -1.04 -12.32 -5.19
CA VAL A 82 -0.62 -11.13 -4.44
C VAL A 82 -1.05 -9.87 -5.19
N GLN A 83 -0.93 -9.87 -6.52
CA GLN A 83 -1.42 -8.75 -7.34
C GLN A 83 -2.94 -8.60 -7.25
N ALA A 84 -3.69 -9.71 -7.26
CA ALA A 84 -5.15 -9.71 -7.07
C ALA A 84 -5.53 -9.13 -5.71
N ARG A 85 -4.82 -9.50 -4.65
CA ARG A 85 -5.01 -8.95 -3.30
C ARG A 85 -4.81 -7.44 -3.29
N ARG A 86 -3.73 -6.92 -3.88
CA ARG A 86 -3.45 -5.47 -3.97
C ARG A 86 -4.55 -4.71 -4.74
N ILE A 87 -5.09 -5.31 -5.81
CA ILE A 87 -6.20 -4.71 -6.55
C ILE A 87 -7.45 -4.60 -5.67
N VAL A 88 -7.81 -5.68 -4.95
CA VAL A 88 -8.98 -5.64 -4.05
C VAL A 88 -8.74 -4.65 -2.91
N GLU A 89 -7.57 -4.66 -2.27
CA GLU A 89 -7.22 -3.72 -1.21
C GLU A 89 -7.33 -2.26 -1.69
N ALA A 90 -6.82 -1.97 -2.89
CA ALA A 90 -6.96 -0.65 -3.51
C ALA A 90 -8.42 -0.28 -3.83
N GLN A 91 -9.26 -1.28 -4.17
CA GLN A 91 -10.71 -1.08 -4.39
C GLN A 91 -11.45 -0.78 -3.08
N LEU A 92 -10.94 -1.27 -1.94
CA LEU A 92 -11.51 -1.01 -0.60
C LEU A 92 -11.10 0.36 -0.03
N GLU A 93 -10.10 1.02 -0.60
CA GLU A 93 -9.68 2.36 -0.19
C GLU A 93 -10.75 3.42 -0.51
N PRO A 94 -10.71 4.58 0.15
CA PRO A 94 -11.63 5.68 -0.11
C PRO A 94 -11.69 6.09 -1.59
N ALA A 95 -12.88 6.40 -2.05
CA ALA A 95 -13.10 6.90 -3.41
C ALA A 95 -12.49 8.30 -3.58
N PRO A 96 -11.95 8.63 -4.77
CA PRO A 96 -11.53 9.99 -5.08
C PRO A 96 -12.76 10.89 -5.27
N ALA A 97 -12.75 12.08 -4.67
CA ALA A 97 -13.84 13.04 -4.87
C ALA A 97 -13.99 13.39 -6.37
N PRO A 98 -15.22 13.63 -6.88
CA PRO A 98 -16.52 13.64 -6.19
C PRO A 98 -17.21 12.27 -6.12
N LEU A 99 -16.53 11.17 -6.47
CA LEU A 99 -17.10 9.82 -6.51
C LEU A 99 -17.32 9.26 -5.08
N ALA A 100 -18.22 8.30 -4.95
CA ALA A 100 -18.47 7.60 -3.71
C ALA A 100 -17.92 6.16 -3.75
N ALA A 101 -17.56 5.61 -2.57
CA ALA A 101 -17.16 4.22 -2.45
C ALA A 101 -18.34 3.30 -2.76
N ALA A 102 -18.10 2.29 -3.62
CA ALA A 102 -19.10 1.27 -3.92
C ALA A 102 -19.20 0.20 -2.82
N ILE A 103 -18.15 0.07 -2.01
CA ILE A 103 -18.05 -0.95 -0.97
C ILE A 103 -18.28 -0.30 0.38
N PRO A 104 -19.08 -0.93 1.29
CA PRO A 104 -19.36 -0.39 2.60
C PRO A 104 -18.11 -0.10 3.44
N PRO A 105 -18.07 1.00 4.20
CA PRO A 105 -16.92 1.37 5.01
C PRO A 105 -16.61 0.32 6.08
N GLY A 106 -15.31 0.16 6.37
CA GLY A 106 -14.83 -0.83 7.32
C GLY A 106 -14.73 -2.26 6.77
N THR A 107 -15.13 -2.49 5.51
CA THR A 107 -14.89 -3.76 4.82
C THR A 107 -13.40 -3.97 4.61
N THR A 108 -12.91 -5.17 4.95
CA THR A 108 -11.51 -5.56 4.74
C THR A 108 -11.42 -6.88 3.97
N LEU A 109 -10.34 -7.07 3.24
CA LEU A 109 -10.03 -8.34 2.59
C LEU A 109 -9.39 -9.28 3.61
N ARG A 110 -10.03 -10.41 3.89
CA ARG A 110 -9.53 -11.45 4.79
C ARG A 110 -8.58 -12.39 4.06
N THR A 111 -9.04 -12.97 2.97
CA THR A 111 -8.22 -13.82 2.12
C THR A 111 -8.68 -13.77 0.67
N LEU A 112 -7.79 -14.15 -0.23
CA LEU A 112 -8.07 -14.28 -1.65
C LEU A 112 -7.34 -15.50 -2.20
N PHE A 113 -8.04 -16.27 -3.00
CA PHE A 113 -7.51 -17.46 -3.66
C PHE A 113 -7.95 -17.47 -5.13
N ILE A 114 -7.11 -17.97 -6.03
CA ILE A 114 -7.40 -18.11 -7.46
C ILE A 114 -7.13 -19.56 -7.84
N THR A 115 -8.10 -20.20 -8.48
CA THR A 115 -7.96 -21.55 -9.01
C THR A 115 -7.28 -21.57 -10.37
N ASP A 116 -6.77 -22.72 -10.79
CA ASP A 116 -6.21 -22.91 -12.12
C ASP A 116 -7.23 -22.69 -13.27
N ARG A 117 -8.53 -22.72 -12.95
CA ARG A 117 -9.62 -22.46 -13.91
C ARG A 117 -9.94 -20.96 -14.04
N GLY A 118 -9.28 -20.10 -13.27
CA GLY A 118 -9.52 -18.67 -13.27
C GLY A 118 -10.69 -18.21 -12.40
N ASP A 119 -11.16 -19.03 -11.47
CA ASP A 119 -12.12 -18.61 -10.45
C ASP A 119 -11.39 -17.97 -9.27
N ALA A 120 -11.69 -16.72 -8.96
CA ALA A 120 -11.18 -16.03 -7.78
C ALA A 120 -12.20 -16.11 -6.64
N PHE A 121 -11.74 -16.51 -5.46
CA PHE A 121 -12.52 -16.50 -4.22
C PHE A 121 -12.04 -15.33 -3.36
N VAL A 122 -12.94 -14.40 -3.09
CA VAL A 122 -12.65 -13.17 -2.33
C VAL A 122 -13.41 -13.20 -1.02
N ASP A 123 -12.72 -13.46 0.07
CA ASP A 123 -13.31 -13.49 1.41
C ASP A 123 -13.20 -12.11 2.06
N LEU A 124 -14.33 -11.50 2.32
CA LEU A 124 -14.47 -10.20 2.92
C LEU A 124 -14.89 -10.30 4.40
N SER A 125 -14.56 -9.26 5.16
CA SER A 125 -15.03 -9.14 6.52
C SER A 125 -16.55 -8.91 6.60
N PRO A 126 -17.21 -9.22 7.74
CA PRO A 126 -18.66 -9.08 7.89
C PRO A 126 -19.20 -7.69 7.61
N GLN A 127 -18.36 -6.66 7.67
CA GLN A 127 -18.74 -5.27 7.43
C GLN A 127 -19.31 -5.03 6.03
N VAL A 128 -18.95 -5.88 5.06
CA VAL A 128 -19.53 -5.82 3.70
C VAL A 128 -21.06 -6.02 3.71
N THR A 129 -21.58 -6.74 4.70
CA THR A 129 -23.01 -6.95 4.91
C THR A 129 -23.57 -6.08 6.04
N THR A 130 -22.91 -6.03 7.20
CA THR A 130 -23.43 -5.32 8.38
C THR A 130 -23.48 -3.81 8.19
N ASN A 131 -22.58 -3.26 7.40
CA ASN A 131 -22.52 -1.82 7.09
C ASN A 131 -23.12 -1.48 5.72
N HIS A 132 -23.72 -2.48 5.06
CA HIS A 132 -24.33 -2.26 3.74
C HIS A 132 -25.57 -1.38 3.85
N PRO A 133 -25.69 -0.30 3.05
CA PRO A 133 -26.83 0.61 3.14
C PRO A 133 -28.16 -0.02 2.67
N GLY A 134 -28.10 -1.22 2.08
CA GLY A 134 -29.24 -1.89 1.47
C GLY A 134 -29.56 -1.39 0.07
N GLY A 135 -30.61 -1.99 -0.51
CA GLY A 135 -31.10 -1.64 -1.87
C GLY A 135 -30.36 -2.38 -3.00
N ALA A 136 -31.13 -2.74 -4.02
CA ALA A 136 -30.65 -3.56 -5.14
C ALA A 136 -29.49 -2.92 -5.92
N THR A 137 -29.57 -1.61 -6.17
CA THR A 137 -28.52 -0.88 -6.91
C THR A 137 -27.21 -0.81 -6.12
N ASN A 138 -27.29 -0.50 -4.81
CA ASN A 138 -26.10 -0.43 -3.98
C ASN A 138 -25.40 -1.79 -3.87
N GLU A 139 -26.18 -2.87 -3.66
CA GLU A 139 -25.63 -4.22 -3.60
C GLU A 139 -24.98 -4.63 -4.92
N LEU A 140 -25.64 -4.32 -6.03
CA LEU A 140 -25.13 -4.58 -7.36
C LEU A 140 -23.81 -3.83 -7.60
N PHE A 141 -23.69 -2.57 -7.19
CA PHE A 141 -22.48 -1.78 -7.32
C PHE A 141 -21.36 -2.32 -6.42
N THR A 142 -21.67 -2.70 -5.18
CA THR A 142 -20.71 -3.34 -4.27
C THR A 142 -20.13 -4.60 -4.90
N VAL A 143 -20.97 -5.47 -5.40
CA VAL A 143 -20.58 -6.74 -6.02
C VAL A 143 -19.74 -6.51 -7.27
N TYR A 144 -20.25 -5.70 -8.22
CA TYR A 144 -19.58 -5.52 -9.51
C TYR A 144 -18.36 -4.58 -9.45
N ALA A 145 -18.22 -3.77 -8.44
CA ALA A 145 -16.96 -3.07 -8.20
C ALA A 145 -15.81 -4.06 -7.95
N ILE A 146 -16.03 -5.10 -7.15
CA ILE A 146 -15.03 -6.13 -6.85
C ILE A 146 -14.82 -7.07 -8.05
N VAL A 147 -15.91 -7.58 -8.63
CA VAL A 147 -15.87 -8.51 -9.77
C VAL A 147 -15.14 -7.88 -10.97
N ASN A 148 -15.51 -6.66 -11.34
CA ASN A 148 -14.91 -5.95 -12.46
C ASN A 148 -13.45 -5.55 -12.18
N ALA A 149 -13.12 -5.12 -10.96
CA ALA A 149 -11.75 -4.78 -10.59
C ALA A 149 -10.80 -5.97 -10.79
N LEU A 150 -11.22 -7.18 -10.44
CA LEU A 150 -10.39 -8.37 -10.65
C LEU A 150 -10.36 -8.81 -12.12
N THR A 151 -11.52 -8.95 -12.74
CA THR A 151 -11.64 -9.54 -14.09
C THR A 151 -11.17 -8.62 -15.22
N VAL A 152 -11.11 -7.31 -15.01
CA VAL A 152 -10.58 -6.34 -15.98
C VAL A 152 -9.05 -6.23 -15.86
N ASN A 153 -8.53 -6.19 -14.65
CA ASN A 153 -7.09 -6.03 -14.43
C ASN A 153 -6.29 -7.33 -14.57
N LEU A 154 -6.93 -8.47 -14.35
CA LEU A 154 -6.29 -9.79 -14.38
C LEU A 154 -7.02 -10.71 -15.37
N PRO A 155 -6.59 -10.80 -16.65
CA PRO A 155 -7.25 -11.62 -17.66
C PRO A 155 -7.34 -13.12 -17.32
N VAL A 156 -6.46 -13.61 -16.44
CA VAL A 156 -6.50 -14.99 -15.93
C VAL A 156 -7.70 -15.21 -15.00
N VAL A 157 -8.25 -14.15 -14.39
CA VAL A 157 -9.44 -14.23 -13.55
C VAL A 157 -10.68 -14.04 -14.43
N THR A 158 -11.45 -15.11 -14.59
CA THR A 158 -12.65 -15.13 -15.44
C THR A 158 -13.94 -14.95 -14.65
N ARG A 159 -13.95 -15.39 -13.39
CA ARG A 159 -15.11 -15.32 -12.48
C ARG A 159 -14.65 -15.02 -11.06
N VAL A 160 -15.53 -14.45 -10.25
CA VAL A 160 -15.28 -14.09 -8.86
C VAL A 160 -16.41 -14.62 -7.98
N GLN A 161 -16.05 -15.39 -6.96
CA GLN A 161 -16.94 -15.81 -5.87
C GLN A 161 -16.66 -14.94 -4.65
N ILE A 162 -17.67 -14.23 -4.18
CA ILE A 162 -17.58 -13.45 -2.94
C ILE A 162 -17.96 -14.35 -1.76
N LEU A 163 -17.12 -14.34 -0.75
CA LEU A 163 -17.36 -14.98 0.54
C LEU A 163 -17.45 -13.91 1.63
N VAL A 164 -18.18 -14.19 2.68
CA VAL A 164 -18.29 -13.31 3.84
C VAL A 164 -17.91 -14.10 5.09
N ASN A 165 -16.87 -13.63 5.78
CA ASN A 165 -16.34 -14.28 6.98
C ASN A 165 -16.02 -15.79 6.78
N GLY A 166 -15.43 -16.14 5.64
CA GLY A 166 -15.02 -17.50 5.28
C GLY A 166 -16.17 -18.40 4.83
N ARG A 167 -17.35 -17.85 4.57
CA ARG A 167 -18.55 -18.61 4.18
C ARG A 167 -19.13 -18.09 2.88
N GLU A 168 -19.73 -18.98 2.12
CA GLU A 168 -20.61 -18.59 1.01
C GLU A 168 -21.78 -17.77 1.54
N ALA A 169 -22.15 -16.75 0.81
CA ALA A 169 -23.31 -15.91 1.09
C ALA A 169 -24.30 -16.04 -0.08
N ASP A 170 -25.59 -16.11 0.23
CA ASP A 170 -26.62 -16.09 -0.82
C ASP A 170 -26.67 -14.72 -1.50
N THR A 171 -26.57 -13.67 -0.68
CA THR A 171 -26.60 -12.25 -1.10
C THR A 171 -25.81 -11.41 -0.06
N LEU A 172 -25.49 -10.15 -0.36
CA LEU A 172 -25.00 -9.19 0.66
C LEU A 172 -26.14 -8.48 1.38
N ALA A 173 -27.20 -8.08 0.61
CA ALA A 173 -28.32 -7.29 1.12
C ALA A 173 -29.69 -7.73 0.52
N GLY A 174 -29.78 -8.96 0.02
CA GLY A 174 -31.02 -9.59 -0.38
C GLY A 174 -31.39 -9.50 -1.87
N HIS A 175 -30.51 -8.99 -2.76
CA HIS A 175 -30.92 -8.72 -4.14
C HIS A 175 -30.03 -9.39 -5.20
N VAL A 176 -28.72 -9.53 -4.96
CA VAL A 176 -27.76 -10.11 -5.91
C VAL A 176 -27.42 -11.53 -5.51
N ASP A 177 -27.68 -12.51 -6.38
CA ASP A 177 -27.36 -13.92 -6.13
C ASP A 177 -25.85 -14.15 -6.18
N LEU A 178 -25.26 -14.49 -5.03
CA LEU A 178 -23.84 -14.75 -4.84
C LEU A 178 -23.49 -16.22 -4.69
N ARG A 179 -24.45 -17.14 -4.82
CA ARG A 179 -24.24 -18.58 -4.64
C ARG A 179 -23.34 -19.20 -5.73
N ARG A 180 -23.08 -18.45 -6.80
CA ARG A 180 -22.22 -18.88 -7.91
C ARG A 180 -21.21 -17.79 -8.25
N PRO A 181 -20.02 -18.17 -8.75
CA PRO A 181 -19.03 -17.22 -9.21
C PRO A 181 -19.57 -16.32 -10.32
N LEU A 182 -19.40 -15.03 -10.20
CA LEU A 182 -19.89 -14.00 -11.11
C LEU A 182 -18.85 -13.63 -12.16
N GLN A 183 -19.31 -13.42 -13.39
CA GLN A 183 -18.48 -12.92 -14.49
C GLN A 183 -18.47 -11.40 -14.54
N LYS A 184 -17.52 -10.84 -15.28
CA LYS A 184 -17.44 -9.42 -15.60
C LYS A 184 -18.78 -8.90 -16.16
N ASN A 185 -19.22 -7.76 -15.64
CA ASN A 185 -20.41 -7.08 -16.10
C ASN A 185 -20.21 -5.56 -16.10
N LEU A 186 -20.04 -4.98 -17.28
CA LEU A 186 -19.79 -3.56 -17.47
C LEU A 186 -21.05 -2.76 -17.83
N LYS A 187 -22.23 -3.36 -17.79
CA LYS A 187 -23.51 -2.70 -18.14
C LYS A 187 -23.86 -1.54 -17.21
N TRP A 188 -23.30 -1.54 -16.01
CA TRP A 188 -23.58 -0.53 -14.98
C TRP A 188 -22.56 0.61 -14.98
N LEU A 189 -21.62 0.61 -15.92
CA LEU A 189 -20.68 1.71 -16.06
C LEU A 189 -21.37 2.93 -16.67
N ALA A 190 -21.05 4.10 -16.14
CA ALA A 190 -21.35 5.34 -16.79
C ALA A 190 -20.79 5.33 -18.22
N PRO A 191 -21.51 5.85 -19.22
CA PRO A 191 -20.92 6.09 -20.52
C PRO A 191 -19.63 6.87 -20.33
N GLN A 192 -18.52 6.31 -20.79
CA GLN A 192 -17.25 7.01 -20.71
C GLN A 192 -17.40 8.26 -21.57
N ALA A 193 -17.34 9.45 -20.95
CA ALA A 193 -17.26 10.68 -21.71
C ALA A 193 -16.11 10.52 -22.71
N ALA A 194 -16.42 10.57 -23.99
CA ALA A 194 -15.41 10.49 -25.03
C ALA A 194 -14.31 11.48 -24.67
N ALA A 195 -13.07 11.04 -24.63
CA ALA A 195 -11.93 11.94 -24.46
C ALA A 195 -12.15 13.11 -25.42
N PRO A 196 -11.92 14.37 -25.00
CA PRO A 196 -12.07 15.52 -25.89
C PRO A 196 -11.35 15.18 -27.20
N ALA A 197 -12.08 15.17 -28.31
CA ALA A 197 -11.49 14.92 -29.60
C ALA A 197 -10.31 15.90 -29.76
N GLU A 198 -9.13 15.38 -29.98
CA GLU A 198 -7.98 16.19 -30.36
C GLU A 198 -8.43 17.12 -31.48
N PRO A 199 -8.19 18.45 -31.38
CA PRO A 199 -8.62 19.35 -32.42
C PRO A 199 -7.99 18.89 -33.75
N THR A 200 -8.85 18.41 -34.64
CA THR A 200 -8.47 18.02 -36.01
C THR A 200 -7.79 19.22 -36.64
N GLN A 201 -6.49 19.18 -36.83
CA GLN A 201 -5.78 20.19 -37.59
C GLN A 201 -6.40 20.24 -38.98
N PRO A 202 -6.82 21.41 -39.48
CA PRO A 202 -7.33 21.54 -40.84
C PRO A 202 -6.22 21.12 -41.83
N PRO A 203 -6.55 20.37 -42.89
CA PRO A 203 -5.60 19.97 -43.89
C PRO A 203 -4.89 21.23 -44.43
N GLY A 204 -3.56 21.25 -44.33
CA GLY A 204 -2.74 22.34 -44.78
C GLY A 204 -3.05 22.73 -46.24
N SER A 205 -3.42 23.98 -46.44
CA SER A 205 -3.61 24.59 -47.77
C SER A 205 -2.24 24.58 -48.48
N ASN A 206 -2.09 23.60 -49.36
CA ASN A 206 -0.94 23.53 -50.27
C ASN A 206 -1.17 24.54 -51.39
N ASP A 207 -0.93 25.84 -51.10
CA ASP A 207 -0.92 26.89 -52.12
C ASP A 207 0.38 26.77 -52.94
N LYS A 208 0.32 25.97 -53.99
CA LYS A 208 1.31 25.99 -55.07
C LYS A 208 1.04 27.21 -55.94
N ARG A 209 1.60 28.37 -55.64
CA ARG A 209 1.84 29.42 -56.64
C ARG A 209 3.16 29.11 -57.30
N ARG A 210 3.10 28.81 -58.58
CA ARG A 210 4.19 28.94 -59.53
C ARG A 210 4.02 30.23 -60.32
N PRO A 211 5.12 30.90 -60.61
CA PRO A 211 5.20 31.91 -61.67
C PRO A 211 5.14 31.29 -63.02
#